data_5804b831a065ab112738eb216538ba9b
#
_entry.id   5804b831a065ab112738eb216538ba9b
#
_cell.length_a   1.000
_cell.length_b   1.000
_cell.length_c   1.000
_cell.angle_alpha   90.00
_cell.angle_beta   90.00
_cell.angle_gamma   90.00
#
_symmetry.space_group_name_H-M   'P 1'
#
loop_
_entity.id
_entity.type
_entity.pdbx_description
1 polymer ?
#
loop_
_entity_poly.entity_id
_entity_poly.type
_entity_poly.pdbx_seq_one_letter_code
_entity_poly.pdbx_strand_id
1 'polypeptide(L)'
;LEVIDLKQKILAVLLSFCCMISVTACGQSGPAFDAGTYTKGCLDAFLKKTFSEEYLKYSNSTEDEAKQAYEDSLDADVEALISESDNVSTALKKKYRDMFVQIYKNMKYEIGNVKDNKDGTYSVTVKTHRLIVFKNTIGPVEDYYASLSSKKQKKYTEEKLQMMIVDNVIDNMKTLEYDETPLDVTITVAPVENKKDQYAIDSEDYQRLYAAMMDGSEWAGDDSDDSAESTDSTEATAPPAAN
;
A
#
# COMPACT_ATOMS: atom_id res chain seq x y z
N LEU A 1 7.61 7.93 25.38
CA LEU A 1 7.87 8.39 24.00
C LEU A 1 7.04 7.51 23.07
N GLU A 2 6.11 8.11 22.32
CA GLU A 2 5.12 7.38 21.51
C GLU A 2 5.69 6.99 20.14
N VAL A 3 6.78 6.23 20.13
CA VAL A 3 7.32 5.63 18.89
C VAL A 3 6.33 4.58 18.33
N ILE A 4 5.51 4.01 19.23
CA ILE A 4 4.42 3.07 18.89
C ILE A 4 3.37 3.72 17.97
N ASP A 5 3.07 5.02 18.17
CA ASP A 5 2.10 5.76 17.38
C ASP A 5 2.54 5.93 15.89
N LEU A 6 3.83 6.11 15.64
CA LEU A 6 4.36 6.20 14.28
C LEU A 6 4.19 4.88 13.51
N LYS A 7 4.36 3.73 14.18
CA LYS A 7 4.13 2.41 13.57
C LYS A 7 2.70 2.26 13.09
N GLN A 8 1.73 2.59 13.94
CA GLN A 8 0.29 2.48 13.62
C GLN A 8 -0.11 3.44 12.51
N LYS A 9 0.44 4.66 12.50
CA LYS A 9 0.16 5.67 11.47
C LYS A 9 0.65 5.25 10.09
N ILE A 10 1.83 4.68 9.97
CA ILE A 10 2.34 4.22 8.66
C ILE A 10 1.54 3.04 8.14
N LEU A 11 1.12 2.12 9.00
CA LEU A 11 0.22 1.05 8.59
C LEU A 11 -1.14 1.59 8.11
N ALA A 12 -1.65 2.64 8.75
CA ALA A 12 -2.90 3.29 8.36
C ALA A 12 -2.80 4.03 7.01
N VAL A 13 -1.65 4.63 6.70
CA VAL A 13 -1.37 5.30 5.41
C VAL A 13 -1.40 4.31 4.27
N LEU A 14 -0.83 3.12 4.47
CA LEU A 14 -0.85 2.05 3.49
C LEU A 14 -2.27 1.59 3.14
N LEU A 15 -3.26 1.91 4.00
CA LEU A 15 -4.68 1.59 3.82
C LEU A 15 -5.52 2.77 3.30
N SER A 16 -4.98 3.99 3.26
CA SER A 16 -5.75 5.23 3.07
C SER A 16 -5.89 5.68 1.61
N PHE A 17 -5.20 5.05 0.67
CA PHE A 17 -5.29 5.40 -0.74
C PHE A 17 -6.59 4.89 -1.38
N CYS A 18 -7.67 5.62 -1.15
CA CYS A 18 -8.96 5.42 -1.80
C CYS A 18 -9.22 6.52 -2.84
N CYS A 19 -8.90 6.28 -4.10
CA CYS A 19 -9.68 6.91 -5.16
C CYS A 19 -11.08 6.30 -5.11
N MET A 20 -12.02 6.98 -4.46
CA MET A 20 -13.43 6.58 -4.40
C MET A 20 -14.04 6.65 -5.80
N ILE A 21 -14.10 5.52 -6.48
CA ILE A 21 -14.94 5.37 -7.66
C ILE A 21 -15.88 4.21 -7.38
N SER A 22 -17.15 4.53 -7.15
CA SER A 22 -18.20 3.51 -7.01
C SER A 22 -18.43 2.86 -8.37
N VAL A 23 -18.25 1.56 -8.44
CA VAL A 23 -18.34 0.78 -9.69
C VAL A 23 -19.69 0.10 -9.76
N THR A 24 -20.52 0.47 -10.72
CA THR A 24 -21.72 -0.29 -11.11
C THR A 24 -21.63 -0.62 -12.59
N ALA A 25 -21.61 -1.91 -12.88
CA ALA A 25 -21.43 -2.43 -14.24
C ALA A 25 -22.70 -2.28 -15.07
N CYS A 26 -22.59 -1.62 -16.23
CA CYS A 26 -23.55 -1.71 -17.31
C CYS A 26 -22.80 -1.74 -18.65
N GLY A 27 -22.87 -2.88 -19.34
CA GLY A 27 -22.01 -3.19 -20.46
C GLY A 27 -22.29 -2.41 -21.73
N GLN A 28 -21.22 -2.04 -22.43
CA GLN A 28 -21.26 -1.78 -23.89
C GLN A 28 -19.86 -1.99 -24.49
N SER A 29 -19.78 -2.75 -25.59
CA SER A 29 -18.56 -3.12 -26.32
C SER A 29 -18.05 -1.95 -27.17
N GLY A 30 -16.94 -1.34 -26.70
CA GLY A 30 -16.06 -0.48 -27.52
C GLY A 30 -14.91 -1.28 -28.19
N PRO A 31 -13.95 -0.64 -28.88
CA PRO A 31 -12.77 -1.31 -29.39
C PRO A 31 -12.08 -2.05 -28.23
N ALA A 32 -11.54 -3.24 -28.51
CA ALA A 32 -11.11 -4.21 -27.51
C ALA A 32 -10.28 -3.54 -26.39
N PHE A 33 -10.90 -3.34 -25.24
CA PHE A 33 -10.24 -2.82 -24.04
C PHE A 33 -9.28 -3.88 -23.51
N ASP A 34 -8.02 -3.52 -23.36
CA ASP A 34 -7.00 -4.38 -22.76
C ASP A 34 -6.85 -4.06 -21.27
N ALA A 35 -7.56 -4.84 -20.44
CA ALA A 35 -7.54 -4.65 -19.00
C ALA A 35 -6.13 -4.87 -18.38
N GLY A 36 -5.30 -5.72 -18.98
CA GLY A 36 -3.93 -5.95 -18.52
C GLY A 36 -3.04 -4.74 -18.76
N THR A 37 -3.04 -4.22 -20.00
CA THR A 37 -2.29 -3.01 -20.36
C THR A 37 -2.77 -1.79 -19.57
N TYR A 38 -4.08 -1.65 -19.38
CA TYR A 38 -4.64 -0.58 -18.54
C TYR A 38 -4.21 -0.70 -17.08
N THR A 39 -4.31 -1.90 -16.48
CA THR A 39 -3.84 -2.15 -15.11
C THR A 39 -2.37 -1.80 -14.95
N LYS A 40 -1.53 -2.23 -15.90
CA LYS A 40 -0.11 -1.85 -15.90
C LYS A 40 0.06 -0.33 -15.93
N GLY A 41 -0.69 0.35 -16.77
CA GLY A 41 -0.68 1.82 -16.86
C GLY A 41 -1.07 2.50 -15.56
N CYS A 42 -2.10 2.01 -14.85
CA CYS A 42 -2.50 2.51 -13.53
C CYS A 42 -1.38 2.34 -12.50
N LEU A 43 -0.76 1.16 -12.45
CA LEU A 43 0.35 0.90 -11.51
C LEU A 43 1.60 1.72 -11.84
N ASP A 44 1.94 1.86 -13.13
CA ASP A 44 3.07 2.70 -13.55
C ASP A 44 2.82 4.19 -13.25
N ALA A 45 1.58 4.67 -13.45
CA ALA A 45 1.19 6.04 -13.14
C ALA A 45 1.35 6.33 -11.65
N PHE A 46 0.84 5.45 -10.81
CA PHE A 46 0.86 5.61 -9.36
C PHE A 46 2.24 5.36 -8.74
N LEU A 47 2.92 4.28 -9.12
CA LEU A 47 4.17 3.88 -8.47
C LEU A 47 5.40 4.55 -9.09
N LYS A 48 5.38 4.85 -10.39
CA LYS A 48 6.55 5.29 -11.14
C LYS A 48 6.40 6.65 -11.82
N LYS A 49 5.24 7.31 -11.63
CA LYS A 49 4.92 8.59 -12.27
C LYS A 49 5.09 8.51 -13.81
N THR A 50 4.68 7.38 -14.39
CA THR A 50 4.75 7.12 -15.82
C THR A 50 3.35 6.94 -16.37
N PHE A 51 2.94 7.78 -17.32
CA PHE A 51 1.57 7.87 -17.81
C PHE A 51 1.49 7.33 -19.23
N SER A 52 0.95 6.11 -19.39
CA SER A 52 0.76 5.51 -20.72
C SER A 52 -0.47 6.09 -21.42
N GLU A 53 -0.51 6.01 -22.76
CA GLU A 53 -1.65 6.45 -23.56
C GLU A 53 -2.93 5.70 -23.16
N GLU A 54 -2.86 4.39 -22.90
CA GLU A 54 -3.98 3.57 -22.45
C GLU A 54 -4.51 4.03 -21.09
N TYR A 55 -3.61 4.31 -20.12
CA TYR A 55 -4.02 4.85 -18.83
C TYR A 55 -4.74 6.18 -19.00
N LEU A 56 -4.16 7.15 -19.70
CA LEU A 56 -4.74 8.48 -19.90
C LEU A 56 -6.09 8.39 -20.64
N LYS A 57 -6.18 7.54 -21.66
CA LYS A 57 -7.40 7.35 -22.44
C LYS A 57 -8.54 6.79 -21.60
N TYR A 58 -8.30 5.72 -20.84
CA TYR A 58 -9.35 4.99 -20.14
C TYR A 58 -9.61 5.51 -18.71
N SER A 59 -8.71 6.30 -18.13
CA SER A 59 -8.99 7.14 -16.95
C SER A 59 -9.66 8.46 -17.33
N ASN A 60 -9.65 8.83 -18.62
CA ASN A 60 -10.08 10.11 -19.16
C ASN A 60 -9.35 11.29 -18.50
N SER A 61 -8.07 11.14 -18.30
CA SER A 61 -7.20 12.17 -17.71
C SER A 61 -6.23 12.72 -18.74
N THR A 62 -5.91 13.99 -18.63
CA THR A 62 -4.73 14.56 -19.28
C THR A 62 -3.47 14.17 -18.52
N GLU A 63 -2.30 14.28 -19.14
CA GLU A 63 -1.03 14.00 -18.47
C GLU A 63 -0.78 14.93 -17.29
N ASP A 64 -1.22 16.20 -17.38
CA ASP A 64 -1.07 17.16 -16.29
C ASP A 64 -1.99 16.85 -15.12
N GLU A 65 -3.23 16.43 -15.37
CA GLU A 65 -4.15 15.94 -14.31
C GLU A 65 -3.59 14.68 -13.65
N ALA A 66 -3.03 13.75 -14.42
CA ALA A 66 -2.42 12.53 -13.88
C ALA A 66 -1.18 12.83 -13.02
N LYS A 67 -0.34 13.81 -13.44
CA LYS A 67 0.78 14.29 -12.63
C LYS A 67 0.30 14.91 -11.32
N GLN A 68 -0.74 15.75 -11.38
CA GLN A 68 -1.29 16.39 -10.19
C GLN A 68 -1.86 15.33 -9.23
N ALA A 69 -2.63 14.36 -9.73
CA ALA A 69 -3.18 13.27 -8.92
C ALA A 69 -2.07 12.45 -8.23
N TYR A 70 -0.94 12.20 -8.90
CA TYR A 70 0.22 11.56 -8.28
C TYR A 70 0.81 12.39 -7.15
N GLU A 71 0.98 13.71 -7.36
CA GLU A 71 1.51 14.60 -6.33
C GLU A 71 0.56 14.70 -5.12
N ASP A 72 -0.74 14.82 -5.38
CA ASP A 72 -1.78 14.88 -4.34
C ASP A 72 -1.83 13.59 -3.51
N SER A 73 -1.63 12.42 -4.14
CA SER A 73 -1.57 11.14 -3.44
C SER A 73 -0.36 11.05 -2.51
N LEU A 74 0.81 11.48 -2.98
CA LEU A 74 2.01 11.53 -2.13
C LEU A 74 1.84 12.49 -0.95
N ASP A 75 1.19 13.64 -1.16
CA ASP A 75 0.93 14.59 -0.09
C ASP A 75 -0.06 14.00 0.92
N ALA A 76 -1.09 13.29 0.45
CA ALA A 76 -2.03 12.59 1.32
C ALA A 76 -1.34 11.50 2.16
N ASP A 77 -0.42 10.72 1.58
CA ASP A 77 0.37 9.71 2.28
C ASP A 77 1.24 10.35 3.38
N VAL A 78 1.88 11.49 3.07
CA VAL A 78 2.67 12.23 4.06
C VAL A 78 1.80 12.78 5.17
N GLU A 79 0.64 13.39 4.85
CA GLU A 79 -0.26 13.95 5.85
C GLU A 79 -0.86 12.87 6.76
N ALA A 80 -1.11 11.66 6.23
CA ALA A 80 -1.61 10.55 7.03
C ALA A 80 -0.56 10.00 8.03
N LEU A 81 0.75 10.16 7.76
CA LEU A 81 1.82 9.88 8.73
C LEU A 81 1.90 10.93 9.85
N ILE A 82 1.38 12.12 9.59
CA ILE A 82 1.52 13.26 10.48
C ILE A 82 0.19 13.45 11.22
N SER A 83 0.21 13.38 12.54
CA SER A 83 -0.96 13.72 13.34
C SER A 83 -1.30 15.21 13.18
N GLU A 84 -2.58 15.57 13.12
CA GLU A 84 -3.03 16.97 13.04
C GLU A 84 -2.50 17.85 14.20
N SER A 85 -2.12 17.21 15.32
CA SER A 85 -1.54 17.87 16.49
C SER A 85 -0.03 18.11 16.37
N ASP A 86 0.66 17.48 15.39
CA ASP A 86 2.10 17.53 15.27
C ASP A 86 2.54 18.74 14.43
N ASN A 87 3.22 19.67 15.05
CA ASN A 87 3.86 20.77 14.35
C ASN A 87 5.15 20.29 13.65
N VAL A 88 4.96 19.45 12.62
CA VAL A 88 6.04 18.81 11.88
C VAL A 88 6.70 19.77 10.92
N SER A 89 8.02 19.81 10.92
CA SER A 89 8.77 20.72 10.04
C SER A 89 8.62 20.35 8.55
N THR A 90 8.74 21.35 7.69
CA THR A 90 8.81 21.15 6.24
C THR A 90 9.94 20.18 5.84
N ALA A 91 11.02 20.14 6.62
CA ALA A 91 12.15 19.23 6.37
C ALA A 91 11.76 17.77 6.58
N LEU A 92 11.01 17.45 7.64
CA LEU A 92 10.55 16.09 7.90
C LEU A 92 9.46 15.68 6.89
N LYS A 93 8.50 16.56 6.57
CA LYS A 93 7.51 16.32 5.50
C LYS A 93 8.19 15.95 4.18
N LYS A 94 9.21 16.74 3.79
CA LYS A 94 9.99 16.44 2.59
C LYS A 94 10.68 15.07 2.67
N LYS A 95 11.24 14.70 3.82
CA LYS A 95 11.87 13.39 4.01
C LYS A 95 10.89 12.23 3.84
N TYR A 96 9.69 12.33 4.43
CA TYR A 96 8.64 11.33 4.23
C TYR A 96 8.27 11.21 2.76
N ARG A 97 8.08 12.34 2.08
CA ARG A 97 7.79 12.34 0.65
C ARG A 97 8.88 11.66 -0.18
N ASP A 98 10.14 12.02 0.06
CA ASP A 98 11.29 11.42 -0.62
C ASP A 98 11.37 9.90 -0.34
N MET A 99 11.03 9.46 0.86
CA MET A 99 10.94 8.05 1.26
C MET A 99 9.85 7.31 0.45
N PHE A 100 8.62 7.84 0.39
CA PHE A 100 7.53 7.22 -0.38
C PHE A 100 7.87 7.11 -1.86
N VAL A 101 8.39 8.17 -2.47
CA VAL A 101 8.83 8.14 -3.87
C VAL A 101 9.82 7.01 -4.13
N GLN A 102 10.77 6.78 -3.22
CA GLN A 102 11.73 5.69 -3.36
C GLN A 102 11.09 4.32 -3.13
N ILE A 103 10.21 4.16 -2.14
CA ILE A 103 9.47 2.93 -1.88
C ILE A 103 8.68 2.57 -3.14
N TYR A 104 7.84 3.46 -3.65
CA TYR A 104 6.97 3.22 -4.80
C TYR A 104 7.76 2.83 -6.04
N LYS A 105 8.82 3.56 -6.35
CA LYS A 105 9.68 3.27 -7.50
C LYS A 105 10.30 1.88 -7.47
N ASN A 106 10.52 1.33 -6.26
CA ASN A 106 11.15 0.03 -6.06
C ASN A 106 10.15 -1.13 -5.90
N MET A 107 8.84 -0.86 -5.88
CA MET A 107 7.82 -1.92 -5.90
C MET A 107 7.87 -2.69 -7.22
N LYS A 108 7.89 -4.03 -7.12
CA LYS A 108 7.95 -4.94 -8.27
C LYS A 108 6.61 -5.59 -8.51
N TYR A 109 6.15 -5.57 -9.75
CA TYR A 109 4.94 -6.25 -10.18
C TYR A 109 5.03 -6.68 -11.64
N GLU A 110 4.26 -7.70 -11.96
CA GLU A 110 4.05 -8.20 -13.32
C GLU A 110 2.55 -8.46 -13.53
N ILE A 111 2.05 -8.12 -14.71
CA ILE A 111 0.67 -8.45 -15.08
C ILE A 111 0.64 -9.91 -15.51
N GLY A 112 -0.16 -10.69 -14.82
CA GLY A 112 -0.37 -12.11 -15.09
C GLY A 112 -1.61 -12.36 -15.96
N ASN A 113 -2.46 -13.30 -15.52
CA ASN A 113 -3.66 -13.68 -16.24
C ASN A 113 -4.72 -12.57 -16.25
N VAL A 114 -5.34 -12.37 -17.42
CA VAL A 114 -6.49 -11.46 -17.59
C VAL A 114 -7.70 -12.28 -18.03
N LYS A 115 -8.81 -12.14 -17.30
CA LYS A 115 -10.07 -12.84 -17.56
C LYS A 115 -11.19 -11.83 -17.75
N ASP A 116 -11.89 -11.90 -18.87
CA ASP A 116 -13.17 -11.22 -19.10
C ASP A 116 -14.27 -11.99 -18.34
N ASN A 117 -14.93 -11.34 -17.39
CA ASN A 117 -15.98 -11.95 -16.54
C ASN A 117 -17.35 -12.01 -17.25
N LYS A 118 -17.48 -11.48 -18.47
CA LYS A 118 -18.71 -11.45 -19.28
C LYS A 118 -19.85 -10.59 -18.73
N ASP A 119 -19.59 -9.83 -17.68
CA ASP A 119 -20.50 -8.85 -17.09
C ASP A 119 -20.02 -7.40 -17.30
N GLY A 120 -19.01 -7.22 -18.14
CA GLY A 120 -18.36 -5.93 -18.40
C GLY A 120 -17.15 -5.64 -17.51
N THR A 121 -16.86 -6.50 -16.52
CA THR A 121 -15.69 -6.40 -15.67
C THR A 121 -14.59 -7.36 -16.10
N TYR A 122 -13.40 -7.13 -15.62
CA TYR A 122 -12.21 -7.97 -15.87
C TYR A 122 -11.52 -8.30 -14.56
N SER A 123 -11.12 -9.57 -14.41
CA SER A 123 -10.21 -9.99 -13.34
C SER A 123 -8.78 -10.00 -13.88
N VAL A 124 -7.90 -9.26 -13.25
CA VAL A 124 -6.48 -9.19 -13.62
C VAL A 124 -5.65 -9.69 -12.45
N THR A 125 -4.83 -10.72 -12.69
CA THR A 125 -3.86 -11.19 -11.70
C THR A 125 -2.60 -10.34 -11.80
N VAL A 126 -2.19 -9.76 -10.68
CA VAL A 126 -0.92 -9.05 -10.54
C VAL A 126 -0.01 -9.88 -9.65
N LYS A 127 1.14 -10.26 -10.18
CA LYS A 127 2.18 -10.93 -9.44
C LYS A 127 3.15 -9.92 -8.87
N THR A 128 3.42 -9.99 -7.57
CA THR A 128 4.33 -9.06 -6.90
C THR A 128 5.28 -9.78 -5.96
N HIS A 129 6.40 -9.16 -5.67
CA HIS A 129 7.31 -9.55 -4.58
C HIS A 129 7.26 -8.47 -3.51
N ARG A 130 7.00 -8.87 -2.28
CA ARG A 130 6.91 -7.95 -1.15
C ARG A 130 8.27 -7.30 -0.90
N LEU A 131 8.30 -5.97 -0.89
CA LEU A 131 9.49 -5.17 -0.62
C LEU A 131 9.70 -5.05 0.89
N ILE A 132 10.90 -5.41 1.37
CA ILE A 132 11.27 -5.41 2.78
C ILE A 132 12.16 -4.18 3.05
N VAL A 133 11.56 -3.08 3.49
CA VAL A 133 12.31 -1.83 3.74
C VAL A 133 12.27 -1.37 5.18
N PHE A 134 11.34 -1.89 5.98
CA PHE A 134 11.14 -1.44 7.36
C PHE A 134 11.93 -2.26 8.39
N LYS A 135 12.60 -3.30 7.95
CA LYS A 135 13.40 -4.18 8.81
C LYS A 135 14.48 -3.41 9.55
N ASN A 136 14.54 -3.57 10.87
CA ASN A 136 15.55 -2.96 11.73
C ASN A 136 15.62 -1.42 11.62
N THR A 137 14.51 -0.73 11.36
CA THR A 137 14.53 0.73 11.20
C THR A 137 14.30 1.47 12.52
N ILE A 138 13.52 0.92 13.42
CA ILE A 138 13.09 1.55 14.68
C ILE A 138 14.01 1.15 15.85
N GLY A 139 14.21 -0.16 16.08
CA GLY A 139 15.00 -0.66 17.22
C GLY A 139 16.36 0.02 17.39
N PRO A 140 17.17 0.17 16.33
CA PRO A 140 18.45 0.87 16.44
C PRO A 140 18.35 2.33 16.91
N VAL A 141 17.25 3.03 16.57
CA VAL A 141 17.02 4.42 17.03
C VAL A 141 16.62 4.43 18.50
N GLU A 142 15.76 3.49 18.92
CA GLU A 142 15.36 3.32 20.32
C GLU A 142 16.58 2.97 21.21
N ASP A 143 17.39 2.00 20.81
CA ASP A 143 18.61 1.59 21.50
C ASP A 143 19.60 2.75 21.61
N TYR A 144 19.81 3.46 20.51
CA TYR A 144 20.66 4.64 20.50
C TYR A 144 20.15 5.69 21.51
N TYR A 145 18.85 6.02 21.47
CA TYR A 145 18.25 6.98 22.37
C TYR A 145 18.36 6.55 23.85
N ALA A 146 18.10 5.26 24.14
CA ALA A 146 18.21 4.69 25.46
C ALA A 146 19.66 4.72 26.00
N SER A 147 20.67 4.59 25.13
CA SER A 147 22.08 4.67 25.47
C SER A 147 22.55 6.07 25.90
N LEU A 148 21.79 7.10 25.61
CA LEU A 148 22.15 8.49 25.89
C LEU A 148 21.91 8.81 27.36
N SER A 149 22.80 9.64 27.93
CA SER A 149 22.55 10.22 29.27
C SER A 149 21.29 11.12 29.21
N SER A 150 20.58 11.23 30.34
CA SER A 150 19.36 12.06 30.46
C SER A 150 19.55 13.51 29.98
N LYS A 151 20.75 14.07 30.14
CA LYS A 151 21.10 15.41 29.63
C LYS A 151 21.15 15.44 28.10
N LYS A 152 21.59 14.37 27.46
CA LYS A 152 21.63 14.25 25.99
C LYS A 152 20.24 13.92 25.43
N GLN A 153 19.48 13.03 26.08
CA GLN A 153 18.10 12.70 25.68
C GLN A 153 17.21 13.94 25.57
N LYS A 154 17.33 14.90 26.51
CA LYS A 154 16.58 16.17 26.46
C LYS A 154 16.84 17.04 25.23
N LYS A 155 17.87 16.74 24.44
CA LYS A 155 18.20 17.45 23.20
C LYS A 155 17.63 16.78 21.95
N TYR A 156 17.05 15.59 22.11
CA TYR A 156 16.38 14.87 21.02
C TYR A 156 14.90 15.19 21.09
N THR A 157 14.41 15.80 20.02
CA THR A 157 12.98 15.96 19.79
C THR A 157 12.45 14.70 19.12
N GLU A 158 11.16 14.46 19.23
CA GLU A 158 10.48 13.39 18.52
C GLU A 158 10.77 13.45 17.01
N GLU A 159 10.62 14.64 16.40
CA GLU A 159 10.96 14.88 15.00
C GLU A 159 12.36 14.39 14.62
N LYS A 160 13.35 14.62 15.49
CA LYS A 160 14.71 14.15 15.22
C LYS A 160 14.82 12.63 15.23
N LEU A 161 14.07 11.96 16.09
CA LEU A 161 14.03 10.49 16.13
C LEU A 161 13.30 9.96 14.88
N GLN A 162 12.20 10.59 14.50
CA GLN A 162 11.48 10.27 13.25
C GLN A 162 12.40 10.43 12.03
N MET A 163 13.17 11.52 11.95
CA MET A 163 14.15 11.71 10.87
C MET A 163 15.18 10.57 10.81
N MET A 164 15.64 10.07 11.96
CA MET A 164 16.59 8.95 12.01
C MET A 164 15.96 7.65 11.53
N ILE A 165 14.69 7.38 11.89
CA ILE A 165 13.96 6.21 11.42
C ILE A 165 13.80 6.26 9.90
N VAL A 166 13.38 7.42 9.36
CA VAL A 166 13.25 7.61 7.90
C VAL A 166 14.60 7.41 7.19
N ASP A 167 15.69 7.89 7.79
CA ASP A 167 17.04 7.66 7.24
C ASP A 167 17.37 6.16 7.18
N ASN A 168 17.02 5.37 8.20
CA ASN A 168 17.21 3.92 8.19
C ASN A 168 16.37 3.25 7.08
N VAL A 169 15.12 3.67 6.86
CA VAL A 169 14.30 3.18 5.73
C VAL A 169 14.97 3.48 4.40
N ILE A 170 15.43 4.72 4.20
CA ILE A 170 16.13 5.14 2.98
C ILE A 170 17.44 4.36 2.80
N ASP A 171 18.13 4.06 3.89
CA ASP A 171 19.37 3.28 3.84
C ASP A 171 19.10 1.82 3.46
N ASN A 172 18.02 1.21 3.94
CA ASN A 172 17.59 -0.13 3.53
C ASN A 172 17.30 -0.19 2.01
N MET A 173 16.81 0.88 1.43
CA MET A 173 16.58 0.94 -0.02
C MET A 173 17.87 0.99 -0.87
N LYS A 174 19.04 1.12 -0.27
CA LYS A 174 20.32 0.96 -0.98
C LYS A 174 20.66 -0.51 -1.26
N THR A 175 20.12 -1.41 -0.47
CA THR A 175 20.28 -2.87 -0.59
C THR A 175 18.90 -3.52 -0.58
N LEU A 176 18.17 -3.37 -1.69
CA LEU A 176 16.79 -3.83 -1.80
C LEU A 176 16.64 -5.33 -1.50
N GLU A 177 15.84 -5.63 -0.49
CA GLU A 177 15.42 -6.98 -0.15
C GLU A 177 13.95 -7.18 -0.57
N TYR A 178 13.63 -8.38 -1.05
CA TYR A 178 12.27 -8.79 -1.39
C TYR A 178 12.01 -10.20 -0.90
N ASP A 179 10.75 -10.50 -0.58
CA ASP A 179 10.35 -11.87 -0.33
C ASP A 179 10.70 -12.75 -1.54
N GLU A 180 11.26 -13.95 -1.25
CA GLU A 180 11.63 -14.91 -2.29
C GLU A 180 10.40 -15.43 -3.04
N THR A 181 9.29 -15.64 -2.31
CA THR A 181 8.04 -16.16 -2.87
C THR A 181 7.16 -15.00 -3.37
N PRO A 182 6.85 -14.97 -4.68
CA PRO A 182 5.91 -13.96 -5.19
C PRO A 182 4.49 -14.22 -4.69
N LEU A 183 3.71 -13.17 -4.60
CA LEU A 183 2.30 -13.19 -4.28
C LEU A 183 1.48 -12.86 -5.53
N ASP A 184 0.44 -13.64 -5.77
CA ASP A 184 -0.55 -13.38 -6.83
C ASP A 184 -1.78 -12.72 -6.22
N VAL A 185 -2.06 -11.49 -6.61
CA VAL A 185 -3.24 -10.73 -6.20
C VAL A 185 -4.14 -10.54 -7.39
N THR A 186 -5.38 -11.00 -7.30
CA THR A 186 -6.39 -10.75 -8.34
C THR A 186 -7.14 -9.47 -8.00
N ILE A 187 -7.17 -8.56 -8.95
CA ILE A 187 -7.89 -7.28 -8.88
C ILE A 187 -9.00 -7.22 -9.92
N THR A 188 -10.02 -6.43 -9.64
CA THR A 188 -11.15 -6.19 -10.53
C THR A 188 -10.99 -4.85 -11.25
N VAL A 189 -11.06 -4.88 -12.56
CA VAL A 189 -11.15 -3.69 -13.42
C VAL A 189 -12.56 -3.60 -13.96
N ALA A 190 -13.23 -2.48 -13.72
CA ALA A 190 -14.64 -2.33 -14.09
C ALA A 190 -14.90 -0.97 -14.76
N PRO A 191 -15.91 -0.88 -15.61
CA PRO A 191 -16.32 0.40 -16.19
C PRO A 191 -16.84 1.34 -15.10
N VAL A 192 -16.50 2.62 -15.23
CA VAL A 192 -17.00 3.66 -14.32
C VAL A 192 -18.45 3.98 -14.67
N GLU A 193 -19.33 3.98 -13.67
CA GLU A 193 -20.75 4.23 -13.84
C GLU A 193 -21.01 5.57 -14.55
N ASN A 194 -21.92 5.56 -15.52
CA ASN A 194 -22.32 6.74 -16.33
C ASN A 194 -21.17 7.43 -17.07
N LYS A 195 -20.03 6.77 -17.23
CA LYS A 195 -18.87 7.27 -17.98
C LYS A 195 -18.58 6.33 -19.14
N LYS A 196 -18.63 6.88 -20.36
CA LYS A 196 -18.32 6.09 -21.56
C LYS A 196 -16.81 5.85 -21.66
N ASP A 197 -16.44 4.60 -21.96
CA ASP A 197 -15.06 4.17 -22.20
C ASP A 197 -14.07 4.53 -21.05
N GLN A 198 -14.57 4.67 -19.81
CA GLN A 198 -13.74 4.84 -18.63
C GLN A 198 -13.77 3.59 -17.75
N TYR A 199 -12.63 3.25 -17.20
CA TYR A 199 -12.45 2.10 -16.33
C TYR A 199 -11.73 2.50 -15.04
N ALA A 200 -11.94 1.72 -14.00
CA ALA A 200 -11.24 1.87 -12.71
C ALA A 200 -10.91 0.50 -12.14
N ILE A 201 -9.86 0.46 -11.34
CA ILE A 201 -9.56 -0.67 -10.46
C ILE A 201 -10.40 -0.48 -9.19
N ASP A 202 -11.00 -1.57 -8.70
CA ASP A 202 -11.70 -1.57 -7.43
C ASP A 202 -10.78 -1.12 -6.28
N SER A 203 -11.29 -0.26 -5.40
CA SER A 203 -10.47 0.37 -4.35
C SER A 203 -9.97 -0.62 -3.30
N GLU A 204 -10.79 -1.61 -2.91
CA GLU A 204 -10.40 -2.63 -1.93
C GLU A 204 -9.35 -3.57 -2.54
N ASP A 205 -9.52 -3.92 -3.81
CA ASP A 205 -8.55 -4.72 -4.56
C ASP A 205 -7.20 -3.99 -4.68
N TYR A 206 -7.26 -2.68 -4.93
CA TYR A 206 -6.06 -1.85 -5.00
C TYR A 206 -5.31 -1.81 -3.66
N GLN A 207 -6.04 -1.64 -2.55
CA GLN A 207 -5.45 -1.67 -1.21
C GLN A 207 -4.82 -3.03 -0.89
N ARG A 208 -5.50 -4.14 -1.22
CA ARG A 208 -4.95 -5.50 -1.05
C ARG A 208 -3.67 -5.70 -1.86
N LEU A 209 -3.65 -5.21 -3.09
CA LEU A 209 -2.46 -5.29 -3.94
C LEU A 209 -1.31 -4.47 -3.34
N TYR A 210 -1.58 -3.25 -2.89
CA TYR A 210 -0.59 -2.40 -2.27
C TYR A 210 0.00 -3.02 -1.00
N ALA A 211 -0.84 -3.56 -0.12
CA ALA A 211 -0.41 -4.28 1.08
C ALA A 211 0.43 -5.54 0.75
N ALA A 212 0.17 -6.19 -0.38
CA ALA A 212 0.97 -7.32 -0.84
C ALA A 212 2.34 -6.92 -1.40
N MET A 213 2.53 -5.66 -1.81
CA MET A 213 3.76 -5.14 -2.39
C MET A 213 4.80 -4.72 -1.35
N MET A 214 4.39 -4.52 -0.09
CA MET A 214 5.28 -4.00 0.95
C MET A 214 5.08 -4.72 2.27
N ASP A 215 6.18 -5.08 2.94
CA ASP A 215 6.14 -5.64 4.28
C ASP A 215 6.02 -4.53 5.33
N GLY A 216 4.85 -4.46 5.95
CA GLY A 216 4.57 -3.57 7.08
C GLY A 216 4.63 -4.26 8.44
N SER A 217 4.92 -5.58 8.51
CA SER A 217 4.81 -6.37 9.74
C SER A 217 5.72 -5.87 10.86
N GLU A 218 6.94 -5.46 10.56
CA GLU A 218 7.85 -4.90 11.57
C GLU A 218 7.43 -3.51 12.09
N TRP A 219 6.51 -2.85 11.40
CA TRP A 219 5.95 -1.57 11.80
C TRP A 219 4.63 -1.72 12.55
N ALA A 220 3.93 -2.83 12.33
CA ALA A 220 2.66 -3.13 12.99
C ALA A 220 2.80 -3.47 14.50
N GLY A 221 4.01 -3.60 15.04
CA GLY A 221 4.21 -4.07 16.41
C GLY A 221 3.78 -5.54 16.58
N ASP A 222 4.41 -6.22 17.51
CA ASP A 222 4.14 -7.65 17.80
C ASP A 222 2.85 -7.79 18.66
N ASP A 223 1.75 -7.14 18.23
CA ASP A 223 0.42 -7.28 18.85
C ASP A 223 -0.33 -8.51 18.30
N SER A 224 0.32 -9.39 17.56
CA SER A 224 -0.23 -10.68 17.14
C SER A 224 0.07 -11.78 18.15
N ASP A 225 0.03 -11.47 19.45
CA ASP A 225 0.03 -12.48 20.48
C ASP A 225 -1.43 -12.87 20.80
N ASP A 226 -1.71 -14.17 20.60
CA ASP A 226 -2.80 -14.95 21.17
C ASP A 226 -4.26 -14.63 20.78
N SER A 227 -4.68 -15.05 19.58
CA SER A 227 -6.03 -15.62 19.48
C SER A 227 -6.18 -16.70 18.41
N ALA A 228 -5.20 -17.63 18.35
CA ALA A 228 -5.47 -18.94 17.80
C ALA A 228 -5.90 -19.88 18.93
N GLU A 229 -7.06 -19.59 19.52
CA GLU A 229 -7.72 -20.55 20.39
C GLU A 229 -8.21 -21.71 19.52
N SER A 230 -7.48 -22.82 19.66
CA SER A 230 -7.82 -24.12 19.06
C SER A 230 -9.23 -24.52 19.50
N THR A 231 -10.20 -24.40 18.61
CA THR A 231 -11.46 -25.12 18.79
C THR A 231 -11.20 -26.61 18.63
N ASP A 232 -10.92 -27.23 19.76
CA ASP A 232 -10.92 -28.67 19.94
C ASP A 232 -12.29 -29.20 19.49
N SER A 233 -12.29 -30.02 18.45
CA SER A 233 -13.45 -30.67 17.88
C SER A 233 -13.95 -31.75 18.84
N THR A 234 -14.98 -31.40 19.58
CA THR A 234 -15.72 -32.36 20.42
C THR A 234 -16.45 -33.37 19.53
N GLU A 235 -16.06 -34.55 19.68
CA GLU A 235 -16.59 -35.85 19.19
C GLU A 235 -18.14 -35.90 19.26
N ALA A 236 -18.78 -35.97 18.11
CA ALA A 236 -20.22 -36.19 18.00
C ALA A 236 -20.55 -37.64 18.23
N THR A 237 -21.02 -37.95 19.42
CA THR A 237 -21.61 -39.26 19.80
C THR A 237 -22.94 -39.48 19.07
N ALA A 238 -23.03 -40.54 18.31
CA ALA A 238 -24.23 -40.99 17.61
C ALA A 238 -25.31 -41.45 18.62
N PRO A 239 -26.62 -41.18 18.37
CA PRO A 239 -27.70 -41.68 19.20
C PRO A 239 -28.01 -43.18 18.92
N PRO A 240 -28.45 -43.93 19.93
CA PRO A 240 -28.78 -45.37 19.79
C PRO A 240 -30.09 -45.56 19.03
N ALA A 241 -30.11 -46.61 18.21
CA ALA A 241 -31.30 -47.09 17.51
C ALA A 241 -32.39 -47.52 18.51
N ALA A 242 -33.63 -47.07 18.31
CA ALA A 242 -34.80 -47.56 18.99
C ALA A 242 -35.42 -48.72 18.25
N ASN A 243 -35.77 -49.75 19.01
CA ASN A 243 -36.62 -50.89 18.64
C ASN A 243 -38.04 -50.45 18.26
#